data_4d63f7aef77e31531644592e925c9f39
#
_entry.id   4d63f7aef77e31531644592e925c9f39
#
_cell.length_a   1.000
_cell.length_b   1.000
_cell.length_c   1.000
_cell.angle_alpha   90.00
_cell.angle_beta   90.00
_cell.angle_gamma   90.00
#
_symmetry.space_group_name_H-M   'P 1'
#
loop_
_entity.id
_entity.type
_entity.pdbx_description
1 polymer ?
#
loop_
_entity_poly.entity_id
_entity_poly.type
_entity_poly.pdbx_seq_one_letter_code
_entity_poly.pdbx_strand_id
1 'polypeptide(L)'
;MAPSVKTYVAKPSDRERNWLLVDANGKTLGRLATQIADLLRGKRKPEYTPHIDTGDFVVVVNAEKVHVSGNKRKDKRYYRHSGYPGGLRSRTFEEMLARRPEDIIRLAVKGMMPRNRLARKQITKLKIYAGPEHPHVAQKPQPLEIEA
;
A
#
# COMPACT_ATOMS: atom_id res chain seq x y z
N MET A 1 35.59 26.33 -14.73
CA MET A 1 34.14 26.31 -14.42
C MET A 1 33.80 24.91 -13.93
N ALA A 2 33.31 24.78 -12.71
CA ALA A 2 32.81 23.48 -12.23
C ALA A 2 31.59 23.07 -13.08
N PRO A 3 31.48 21.80 -13.50
CA PRO A 3 30.32 21.33 -14.24
C PRO A 3 29.05 21.52 -13.39
N SER A 4 28.05 22.21 -13.93
CA SER A 4 26.76 22.35 -13.26
C SER A 4 26.11 20.98 -13.12
N VAL A 5 26.12 20.42 -11.92
CA VAL A 5 25.44 19.15 -11.63
C VAL A 5 23.94 19.38 -11.74
N LYS A 6 23.33 18.90 -12.82
CA LYS A 6 21.87 18.94 -12.99
C LYS A 6 21.23 17.82 -12.16
N THR A 7 20.23 18.17 -11.37
CA THR A 7 19.43 17.19 -10.65
C THR A 7 18.68 16.32 -11.66
N TYR A 8 18.72 14.99 -11.45
CA TYR A 8 17.99 14.04 -12.30
C TYR A 8 16.48 14.21 -12.12
N VAL A 9 15.77 14.25 -13.23
CA VAL A 9 14.30 14.25 -13.27
C VAL A 9 13.86 13.09 -14.18
N ALA A 10 13.12 12.15 -13.60
CA ALA A 10 12.63 10.98 -14.34
C ALA A 10 11.70 11.40 -15.49
N LYS A 11 11.84 10.74 -16.64
CA LYS A 11 10.92 10.88 -17.77
C LYS A 11 9.94 9.70 -17.81
N PRO A 12 8.78 9.86 -18.45
CA PRO A 12 7.84 8.74 -18.62
C PRO A 12 8.41 7.53 -19.34
N SER A 13 9.40 7.71 -20.21
CA SER A 13 10.12 6.65 -20.93
C SER A 13 11.05 5.83 -20.06
N ASP A 14 11.61 6.44 -19.00
CA ASP A 14 12.71 5.87 -18.22
C ASP A 14 12.20 5.00 -17.06
N ARG A 15 10.89 4.80 -16.98
CA ARG A 15 10.25 4.13 -15.85
C ARG A 15 10.33 2.62 -15.97
N GLU A 16 11.09 2.01 -15.09
CA GLU A 16 11.03 0.58 -14.81
C GLU A 16 10.05 0.28 -13.68
N ARG A 17 9.07 -0.59 -13.92
CA ARG A 17 8.07 -0.99 -12.94
C ARG A 17 8.17 -2.47 -12.67
N ASN A 18 8.66 -2.80 -11.50
CA ASN A 18 8.78 -4.17 -11.04
C ASN A 18 7.50 -4.62 -10.34
N TRP A 19 7.29 -5.93 -10.29
CA TRP A 19 6.24 -6.55 -9.50
C TRP A 19 6.86 -7.15 -8.25
N LEU A 20 6.37 -6.73 -7.08
CA LEU A 20 6.87 -7.15 -5.79
C LEU A 20 5.78 -7.93 -5.05
N LEU A 21 6.15 -9.07 -4.46
CA LEU A 21 5.27 -9.90 -3.64
C LEU A 21 5.63 -9.70 -2.17
N VAL A 22 4.66 -9.35 -1.37
CA VAL A 22 4.81 -9.09 0.06
C VAL A 22 3.89 -10.01 0.84
N ASP A 23 4.42 -10.74 1.80
CA ASP A 23 3.64 -11.54 2.73
C ASP A 23 3.28 -10.70 3.97
N ALA A 24 1.97 -10.59 4.26
CA ALA A 24 1.44 -9.87 5.42
C ALA A 24 1.33 -10.75 6.67
N ASN A 25 1.68 -12.03 6.61
CA ASN A 25 1.53 -12.96 7.71
C ASN A 25 2.35 -12.51 8.94
N GLY A 26 1.68 -12.28 10.07
CA GLY A 26 2.30 -11.86 11.33
C GLY A 26 2.90 -10.44 11.34
N LYS A 27 2.81 -9.71 10.23
CA LYS A 27 3.35 -8.36 10.12
C LYS A 27 2.45 -7.31 10.77
N THR A 28 3.06 -6.33 11.41
CA THR A 28 2.32 -5.22 12.03
C THR A 28 1.75 -4.28 10.97
N LEU A 29 0.43 -4.08 10.96
CA LEU A 29 -0.29 -3.30 9.95
C LEU A 29 0.34 -1.94 9.64
N GLY A 30 0.69 -1.15 10.68
CA GLY A 30 1.22 0.21 10.48
C GLY A 30 2.57 0.20 9.79
N ARG A 31 3.51 -0.62 10.26
CA ARG A 31 4.85 -0.74 9.69
C ARG A 31 4.82 -1.29 8.27
N LEU A 32 3.99 -2.32 8.04
CA LEU A 32 3.77 -2.89 6.72
C LEU A 32 3.24 -1.83 5.74
N ALA A 33 2.21 -1.07 6.16
CA ALA A 33 1.58 -0.05 5.31
C ALA A 33 2.53 1.09 4.93
N THR A 34 3.43 1.51 5.83
CA THR A 34 4.45 2.53 5.56
C THR A 34 5.39 2.07 4.44
N GLN A 35 5.90 0.85 4.55
CA GLN A 35 6.82 0.32 3.56
C GLN A 35 6.16 0.11 2.19
N ILE A 36 4.91 -0.39 2.18
CA ILE A 36 4.13 -0.51 0.93
C ILE A 36 3.90 0.87 0.29
N ALA A 37 3.58 1.90 1.09
CA ALA A 37 3.39 3.25 0.57
C ALA A 37 4.67 3.81 -0.08
N ASP A 38 5.84 3.56 0.51
CA ASP A 38 7.13 3.97 -0.05
C ASP A 38 7.47 3.24 -1.35
N LEU A 39 7.15 1.94 -1.46
CA LEU A 39 7.30 1.16 -2.69
C LEU A 39 6.39 1.68 -3.81
N LEU A 40 5.12 1.95 -3.51
CA LEU A 40 4.14 2.46 -4.48
C LEU A 40 4.51 3.85 -5.00
N ARG A 41 5.13 4.68 -4.17
CA ARG A 41 5.62 6.02 -4.54
C ARG A 41 6.97 5.98 -5.24
N GLY A 42 7.73 4.91 -5.05
CA GLY A 42 9.10 4.79 -5.58
C GLY A 42 10.16 5.50 -4.75
N LYS A 43 9.88 5.84 -3.49
CA LYS A 43 10.84 6.54 -2.61
C LYS A 43 12.15 5.78 -2.36
N ARG A 44 12.14 4.46 -2.51
CA ARG A 44 13.35 3.63 -2.36
C ARG A 44 14.25 3.65 -3.57
N LYS A 45 13.77 4.17 -4.70
CA LYS A 45 14.55 4.27 -5.93
C LYS A 45 15.33 5.58 -5.98
N PRO A 46 16.58 5.58 -6.46
CA PRO A 46 17.36 6.81 -6.64
C PRO A 46 16.72 7.76 -7.66
N GLU A 47 15.91 7.22 -8.58
CA GLU A 47 15.18 7.93 -9.62
C GLU A 47 13.91 8.63 -9.13
N TYR A 48 13.64 8.60 -7.81
CA TYR A 48 12.42 9.18 -7.25
C TYR A 48 12.23 10.63 -7.68
N THR A 49 11.08 10.88 -8.31
CA THR A 49 10.66 12.22 -8.73
C THR A 49 9.25 12.48 -8.24
N PRO A 50 8.99 13.55 -7.44
CA PRO A 50 7.71 13.77 -6.75
C PRO A 50 6.49 13.88 -7.67
N HIS A 51 6.66 14.43 -8.89
CA HIS A 51 5.56 14.66 -9.84
C HIS A 51 5.34 13.51 -10.83
N ILE A 52 6.20 12.50 -10.84
CA ILE A 52 6.11 11.33 -11.71
C ILE A 52 5.95 10.06 -10.87
N ASP A 53 5.18 9.11 -11.41
CA ASP A 53 5.02 7.79 -10.79
C ASP A 53 6.18 6.88 -11.17
N THR A 54 7.18 6.79 -10.29
CA THR A 54 8.34 5.89 -10.41
C THR A 54 8.21 4.61 -9.57
N GLY A 55 7.09 4.42 -8.89
CA GLY A 55 6.87 3.29 -7.99
C GLY A 55 6.52 1.98 -8.70
N ASP A 56 6.63 0.89 -7.94
CA ASP A 56 6.42 -0.48 -8.39
C ASP A 56 4.99 -0.96 -8.15
N PHE A 57 4.64 -2.10 -8.77
CA PHE A 57 3.44 -2.85 -8.45
C PHE A 57 3.70 -3.70 -7.19
N VAL A 58 2.76 -3.69 -6.26
CA VAL A 58 2.86 -4.47 -5.02
C VAL A 58 1.68 -5.42 -4.91
N VAL A 59 1.98 -6.70 -4.79
CA VAL A 59 1.02 -7.77 -4.52
C VAL A 59 1.19 -8.17 -3.06
N VAL A 60 0.13 -8.08 -2.27
CA VAL A 60 0.13 -8.48 -0.86
C VAL A 60 -0.72 -9.72 -0.71
N VAL A 61 -0.17 -10.74 -0.05
CA VAL A 61 -0.85 -12.00 0.25
C VAL A 61 -1.04 -12.16 1.76
N ASN A 62 -1.89 -13.10 2.18
CA ASN A 62 -2.20 -13.39 3.57
C ASN A 62 -2.73 -12.17 4.37
N ALA A 63 -3.53 -11.31 3.73
CA ALA A 63 -4.05 -10.11 4.39
C ALA A 63 -4.90 -10.42 5.64
N GLU A 64 -5.50 -11.59 5.74
CA GLU A 64 -6.25 -12.08 6.91
C GLU A 64 -5.39 -12.29 8.16
N LYS A 65 -4.07 -12.48 7.98
CA LYS A 65 -3.12 -12.78 9.07
C LYS A 65 -2.35 -11.54 9.54
N VAL A 66 -2.75 -10.35 9.11
CA VAL A 66 -2.14 -9.10 9.54
C VAL A 66 -2.37 -8.85 11.02
N HIS A 67 -1.33 -8.38 11.73
CA HIS A 67 -1.36 -8.14 13.16
C HIS A 67 -1.52 -6.64 13.49
N VAL A 68 -2.19 -6.36 14.61
CA VAL A 68 -2.26 -5.04 15.23
C VAL A 68 -1.92 -5.14 16.71
N SER A 69 -1.14 -4.18 17.22
CA SER A 69 -0.66 -4.19 18.60
C SER A 69 -1.72 -3.69 19.60
N GLY A 70 -1.63 -4.14 20.85
CA GLY A 70 -2.50 -3.73 21.95
C GLY A 70 -3.97 -4.11 21.72
N ASN A 71 -4.88 -3.33 22.28
CA ASN A 71 -6.33 -3.57 22.18
C ASN A 71 -6.96 -3.12 20.85
N LYS A 72 -6.16 -2.70 19.87
CA LYS A 72 -6.65 -2.18 18.58
C LYS A 72 -7.55 -3.16 17.83
N ARG A 73 -7.40 -4.46 18.08
CA ARG A 73 -8.27 -5.48 17.47
C ARG A 73 -9.74 -5.25 17.79
N LYS A 74 -10.04 -4.81 19.02
CA LYS A 74 -11.41 -4.53 19.51
C LYS A 74 -11.76 -3.05 19.40
N ASP A 75 -10.82 -2.15 19.67
CA ASP A 75 -11.07 -0.72 19.84
C ASP A 75 -10.95 0.07 18.52
N LYS A 76 -10.13 -0.39 17.58
CA LYS A 76 -9.98 0.30 16.30
C LYS A 76 -11.25 0.20 15.48
N ARG A 77 -11.81 1.37 15.10
CA ARG A 77 -13.05 1.46 14.32
C ARG A 77 -12.79 2.10 12.95
N TYR A 78 -13.48 1.58 11.97
CA TYR A 78 -13.54 2.12 10.61
C TYR A 78 -14.90 2.76 10.40
N TYR A 79 -14.90 4.05 10.06
CA TYR A 79 -16.13 4.83 9.88
C TYR A 79 -16.43 5.03 8.41
N ARG A 80 -17.73 4.97 8.07
CA ARG A 80 -18.25 5.31 6.75
C ARG A 80 -19.54 6.08 6.94
N HIS A 81 -19.71 7.17 6.17
CA HIS A 81 -20.92 7.97 6.15
C HIS A 81 -21.62 7.85 4.80
N SER A 82 -22.94 7.67 4.80
CA SER A 82 -23.73 7.52 3.56
C SER A 82 -24.07 8.85 2.88
N GLY A 83 -23.83 9.98 3.54
CA GLY A 83 -24.20 11.33 3.07
C GLY A 83 -25.60 11.80 3.56
N TYR A 84 -26.39 10.93 4.19
CA TYR A 84 -27.70 11.27 4.74
C TYR A 84 -27.64 11.52 6.26
N PRO A 85 -28.56 12.31 6.85
CA PRO A 85 -28.64 12.48 8.31
C PRO A 85 -28.71 11.12 9.01
N GLY A 86 -27.89 10.93 10.08
CA GLY A 86 -27.79 9.67 10.79
C GLY A 86 -27.09 8.53 10.04
N GLY A 87 -26.46 8.82 8.90
CA GLY A 87 -25.81 7.83 8.02
C GLY A 87 -24.43 7.37 8.45
N LEU A 88 -23.94 7.72 9.65
CA LEU A 88 -22.66 7.25 10.16
C LEU A 88 -22.74 5.77 10.53
N ARG A 89 -21.86 4.97 9.95
CA ARG A 89 -21.70 3.55 10.27
C ARG A 89 -20.25 3.29 10.71
N SER A 90 -20.09 2.45 11.71
CA SER A 90 -18.77 2.02 12.20
C SER A 90 -18.66 0.50 12.19
N ARG A 91 -17.45 0.01 11.99
CA ARG A 91 -17.10 -1.41 12.13
C ARG A 91 -15.80 -1.50 12.93
N THR A 92 -15.69 -2.52 13.76
CA THR A 92 -14.44 -2.83 14.45
C THR A 92 -13.42 -3.41 13.49
N PHE A 93 -12.16 -3.43 13.90
CA PHE A 93 -11.10 -4.09 13.12
C PHE A 93 -11.42 -5.59 12.92
N GLU A 94 -11.92 -6.26 13.94
CA GLU A 94 -12.25 -7.68 13.89
C GLU A 94 -13.37 -7.99 12.90
N GLU A 95 -14.45 -7.18 12.91
CA GLU A 95 -15.53 -7.29 11.92
C GLU A 95 -15.05 -7.03 10.50
N MET A 96 -14.12 -6.08 10.34
CA MET A 96 -13.55 -5.76 9.03
C MET A 96 -12.65 -6.88 8.54
N LEU A 97 -11.84 -7.48 9.43
CA LEU A 97 -10.96 -8.61 9.12
C LEU A 97 -11.76 -9.83 8.64
N ALA A 98 -12.88 -10.13 9.30
CA ALA A 98 -13.74 -11.25 8.92
C ALA A 98 -14.46 -11.05 7.58
N ARG A 99 -14.77 -9.80 7.20
CA ARG A 99 -15.53 -9.50 5.98
C ARG A 99 -14.67 -9.17 4.77
N ARG A 100 -13.67 -8.31 4.95
CA ARG A 100 -12.83 -7.76 3.88
C ARG A 100 -11.44 -7.43 4.42
N PRO A 101 -10.58 -8.41 4.63
CA PRO A 101 -9.23 -8.18 5.14
C PRO A 101 -8.39 -7.28 4.22
N GLU A 102 -8.64 -7.32 2.91
CA GLU A 102 -7.93 -6.50 1.93
C GLU A 102 -8.15 -4.98 2.17
N ASP A 103 -9.36 -4.59 2.59
CA ASP A 103 -9.69 -3.19 2.81
C ASP A 103 -8.91 -2.60 3.99
N ILE A 104 -8.54 -3.41 4.98
CA ILE A 104 -7.75 -2.99 6.14
C ILE A 104 -6.40 -2.44 5.69
N ILE A 105 -5.67 -3.23 4.90
CA ILE A 105 -4.35 -2.84 4.39
C ILE A 105 -4.50 -1.68 3.41
N ARG A 106 -5.49 -1.73 2.51
CA ARG A 106 -5.75 -0.66 1.55
C ARG A 106 -6.02 0.69 2.22
N LEU A 107 -6.84 0.73 3.26
CA LEU A 107 -7.15 1.94 4.00
C LEU A 107 -5.93 2.47 4.77
N ALA A 108 -5.12 1.58 5.36
CA ALA A 108 -3.89 1.96 6.03
C ALA A 108 -2.88 2.59 5.05
N VAL A 109 -2.63 1.97 3.92
CA VAL A 109 -1.75 2.49 2.87
C VAL A 109 -2.29 3.80 2.30
N LYS A 110 -3.59 3.88 2.01
CA LYS A 110 -4.23 5.11 1.51
C LYS A 110 -4.05 6.28 2.47
N GLY A 111 -4.13 6.05 3.77
CA GLY A 111 -3.91 7.06 4.81
C GLY A 111 -2.47 7.58 4.87
N MET A 112 -1.50 6.77 4.41
CA MET A 112 -0.07 7.11 4.38
C MET A 112 0.39 7.68 3.03
N MET A 113 -0.47 7.64 2.02
CA MET A 113 -0.22 8.23 0.71
C MET A 113 -0.60 9.71 0.68
N PRO A 114 0.05 10.54 -0.15
CA PRO A 114 -0.36 11.92 -0.37
C PRO A 114 -1.80 12.02 -0.88
N ARG A 115 -2.50 13.12 -0.55
CA ARG A 115 -3.88 13.34 -0.99
C ARG A 115 -3.93 14.11 -2.31
N ASN A 116 -3.38 13.52 -3.37
CA ASN A 116 -3.32 14.14 -4.69
C ASN A 116 -3.78 13.19 -5.81
N ARG A 117 -3.85 13.69 -7.03
CA ARG A 117 -4.24 12.92 -8.21
C ARG A 117 -3.24 11.79 -8.52
N LEU A 118 -1.95 12.03 -8.31
CA LEU A 118 -0.89 11.07 -8.55
C LEU A 118 -1.03 9.85 -7.61
N ALA A 119 -1.25 10.08 -6.32
CA ALA A 119 -1.44 9.00 -5.35
C ALA A 119 -2.68 8.14 -5.63
N ARG A 120 -3.75 8.73 -6.19
CA ARG A 120 -4.92 7.95 -6.63
C ARG A 120 -4.58 6.98 -7.76
N LYS A 121 -3.65 7.34 -8.64
CA LYS A 121 -3.13 6.42 -9.66
C LYS A 121 -2.14 5.40 -9.06
N GLN A 122 -1.29 5.83 -8.15
CA GLN A 122 -0.30 4.96 -7.52
C GLN A 122 -0.95 3.83 -6.70
N ILE A 123 -2.05 4.11 -5.97
CA ILE A 123 -2.73 3.10 -5.16
C ILE A 123 -3.41 2.00 -6.01
N THR A 124 -3.69 2.22 -7.27
CA THR A 124 -4.23 1.19 -8.17
C THR A 124 -3.23 0.07 -8.45
N LYS A 125 -1.94 0.32 -8.25
CA LYS A 125 -0.86 -0.66 -8.38
C LYS A 125 -0.78 -1.61 -7.19
N LEU A 126 -1.51 -1.34 -6.11
CA LEU A 126 -1.61 -2.21 -4.95
C LEU A 126 -2.69 -3.27 -5.17
N LYS A 127 -2.29 -4.54 -5.17
CA LYS A 127 -3.15 -5.71 -5.26
C LYS A 127 -3.06 -6.47 -3.96
N ILE A 128 -4.18 -6.74 -3.32
CA ILE A 128 -4.24 -7.36 -1.99
C ILE A 128 -5.14 -8.58 -2.05
N TYR A 129 -4.70 -9.67 -1.48
CA TYR A 129 -5.40 -10.95 -1.42
C TYR A 129 -5.47 -11.46 0.01
N ALA A 130 -6.61 -11.99 0.40
CA ALA A 130 -6.87 -12.52 1.74
C ALA A 130 -5.96 -13.72 2.05
N GLY A 131 -5.93 -14.68 1.13
CA GLY A 131 -5.15 -15.92 1.24
C GLY A 131 -3.74 -15.85 0.63
N PRO A 132 -3.06 -17.01 0.54
CA PRO A 132 -1.71 -17.10 -0.01
C PRO A 132 -1.65 -17.04 -1.55
N GLU A 133 -2.77 -17.29 -2.23
CA GLU A 133 -2.82 -17.37 -3.67
C GLU A 133 -3.09 -16.01 -4.32
N HIS A 134 -2.48 -15.80 -5.49
CA HIS A 134 -2.69 -14.59 -6.30
C HIS A 134 -2.71 -14.92 -7.80
N PRO A 135 -3.49 -14.22 -8.64
CA PRO A 135 -3.60 -14.49 -10.09
C PRO A 135 -2.44 -13.93 -10.93
N HIS A 136 -1.44 -13.29 -10.29
CA HIS A 136 -0.35 -12.57 -10.99
C HIS A 136 0.88 -13.44 -11.29
N VAL A 137 0.71 -14.72 -11.61
CA VAL A 137 1.83 -15.62 -11.91
C VAL A 137 2.56 -15.19 -13.19
N ALA A 138 1.81 -14.72 -14.19
CA ALA A 138 2.38 -14.27 -15.47
C ALA A 138 3.33 -13.07 -15.33
N GLN A 139 3.10 -12.21 -14.33
CA GLN A 139 3.93 -11.04 -14.03
C GLN A 139 5.21 -11.38 -13.26
N LYS A 140 5.36 -12.61 -12.79
CA LYS A 140 6.52 -13.11 -12.04
C LYS A 140 6.92 -12.17 -10.89
N PRO A 141 6.02 -11.90 -9.92
CA PRO A 141 6.31 -10.99 -8.84
C PRO A 141 7.48 -11.51 -8.00
N GLN A 142 8.44 -10.63 -7.72
CA GLN A 142 9.60 -10.95 -6.91
C GLN A 142 9.26 -10.88 -5.43
N PRO A 143 9.57 -11.90 -4.63
CA PRO A 143 9.34 -11.86 -3.18
C PRO A 143 10.21 -10.77 -2.55
N LEU A 144 9.59 -9.95 -1.71
CA LEU A 144 10.24 -8.91 -0.93
C LEU A 144 9.94 -9.12 0.55
N GLU A 145 10.96 -9.38 1.34
CA GLU A 145 10.84 -9.40 2.78
C GLU A 145 10.78 -7.97 3.33
N ILE A 146 9.77 -7.73 4.16
CA ILE A 146 9.56 -6.47 4.85
C ILE A 146 9.72 -6.70 6.34
N GLU A 147 10.61 -5.93 6.98
CA GLU A 147 10.72 -5.90 8.43
C GLU A 147 9.57 -5.05 9.00
N ALA A 148 8.55 -5.68 9.59
CA ALA A 148 7.34 -4.98 10.03
C ALA A 148 6.75 -5.55 11.32
#